data_526ca4ebfaccecba550c3ceb96432a7e
#
_entry.id   526ca4ebfaccecba550c3ceb96432a7e
#
_cell.length_a   1.000
_cell.length_b   1.000
_cell.length_c   1.000
_cell.angle_alpha   90.00
_cell.angle_beta   90.00
_cell.angle_gamma   90.00
#
_symmetry.space_group_name_H-M   'P 1'
#
loop_
_entity.id
_entity.type
_entity.pdbx_description
1 polymer ?
#
loop_
_entity_poly.entity_id
_entity_poly.type
_entity_poly.pdbx_seq_one_letter_code
_entity_poly.pdbx_strand_id
1 'polypeptide(L)'
;MTLSNADKLRFAEVEDRITREFGDSDTMDFLEYLKTQGVENRLRQVRQDSLEESIEFLVNECSELQKEVNEYRQQEETKLILNFKKLSPTAITPTKAHTTDAGFDLYADEDVILKYGETTAILTNIAIELPEGYVADVRPRSGLTLYSGLRVHYGTVDSGYRNGIGIICENGDHGALCNRTVRIKKGSKIAQLVILPIPTIELKEVNELSDSDRGVNGFGSTGI
;
A
#
# COMPACT_ATOMS: atom_id res chain seq x y z
N MET A 1 -1.66 -45.38 0.92
CA MET A 1 -1.34 -46.22 2.08
C MET A 1 -1.96 -45.57 3.30
N THR A 2 -2.85 -46.25 3.97
CA THR A 2 -3.50 -45.75 5.20
C THR A 2 -2.51 -45.86 6.37
N LEU A 3 -2.35 -44.75 7.10
CA LEU A 3 -1.55 -44.69 8.33
C LEU A 3 -1.99 -45.76 9.33
N SER A 4 -1.05 -46.39 10.03
CA SER A 4 -1.36 -47.32 11.13
C SER A 4 -2.07 -46.59 12.28
N ASN A 5 -2.80 -47.30 13.12
CA ASN A 5 -3.47 -46.65 14.29
C ASN A 5 -2.46 -46.03 15.26
N ALA A 6 -1.25 -46.56 15.37
CA ALA A 6 -0.18 -45.99 16.18
C ALA A 6 0.35 -44.68 15.61
N ASP A 7 0.46 -44.56 14.26
CA ASP A 7 0.88 -43.33 13.60
C ASP A 7 -0.17 -42.22 13.71
N LYS A 8 -1.46 -42.58 13.68
CA LYS A 8 -2.58 -41.63 13.88
C LYS A 8 -2.60 -41.05 15.30
N LEU A 9 -2.35 -41.91 16.32
CA LEU A 9 -2.30 -41.45 17.71
C LEU A 9 -1.14 -40.48 17.93
N ARG A 10 0.04 -40.78 17.38
CA ARG A 10 1.22 -39.94 17.49
C ARG A 10 1.09 -38.63 16.72
N PHE A 11 0.42 -38.63 15.57
CA PHE A 11 0.10 -37.40 14.83
C PHE A 11 -0.82 -36.48 15.64
N ALA A 12 -1.84 -37.04 16.30
CA ALA A 12 -2.73 -36.29 17.17
C ALA A 12 -2.02 -35.70 18.41
N GLU A 13 -1.03 -36.39 18.95
CA GLU A 13 -0.22 -35.87 20.07
C GLU A 13 0.69 -34.70 19.65
N VAL A 14 1.20 -34.73 18.42
CA VAL A 14 2.01 -33.63 17.84
C VAL A 14 1.12 -32.43 17.54
N GLU A 15 -0.05 -32.64 16.93
CA GLU A 15 -1.04 -31.56 16.70
C GLU A 15 -1.47 -30.89 18.01
N ASP A 16 -1.75 -31.67 19.04
CA ASP A 16 -2.17 -31.15 20.36
C ASP A 16 -1.03 -30.37 21.06
N ARG A 17 0.22 -30.74 20.83
CA ARG A 17 1.38 -30.03 21.37
C ARG A 17 1.61 -28.71 20.62
N ILE A 18 1.54 -28.70 19.29
CA ILE A 18 1.67 -27.49 18.46
C ILE A 18 0.52 -26.52 18.81
N THR A 19 -0.72 -27.01 18.91
CA THR A 19 -1.88 -26.18 19.28
C THR A 19 -1.73 -25.57 20.68
N ARG A 20 -1.17 -26.28 21.66
CA ARG A 20 -0.90 -25.75 23.00
C ARG A 20 0.19 -24.68 23.04
N GLU A 21 1.21 -24.78 22.19
CA GLU A 21 2.31 -23.79 22.14
C GLU A 21 1.96 -22.56 21.30
N PHE A 22 1.14 -22.68 20.27
CA PHE A 22 0.92 -21.62 19.26
C PHE A 22 -0.54 -21.12 19.12
N GLY A 23 -1.55 -21.75 19.78
CA GLY A 23 -2.96 -21.34 19.76
C GLY A 23 -3.77 -21.89 18.57
N ASP A 24 -5.12 -21.89 18.70
CA ASP A 24 -6.02 -22.61 17.78
C ASP A 24 -6.16 -22.00 16.37
N SER A 25 -6.14 -20.68 16.21
CA SER A 25 -6.43 -20.05 14.92
C SER A 25 -5.20 -19.98 14.00
N ASP A 26 -4.04 -19.71 14.57
CA ASP A 26 -2.79 -19.56 13.80
C ASP A 26 -2.21 -20.93 13.39
N THR A 27 -2.55 -21.97 14.13
CA THR A 27 -2.08 -23.35 13.90
C THR A 27 -2.70 -23.96 12.64
N MET A 28 -3.97 -23.68 12.33
CA MET A 28 -4.64 -24.25 11.15
C MET A 28 -4.10 -23.66 9.85
N ASP A 29 -3.87 -22.34 9.78
CA ASP A 29 -3.28 -21.67 8.61
C ASP A 29 -1.83 -22.12 8.40
N PHE A 30 -1.10 -22.35 9.49
CA PHE A 30 0.28 -22.81 9.46
C PHE A 30 0.42 -24.27 8.99
N LEU A 31 -0.46 -25.16 9.45
CA LEU A 31 -0.48 -26.55 9.00
C LEU A 31 -0.86 -26.66 7.51
N GLU A 32 -1.74 -25.80 7.02
CA GLU A 32 -2.11 -25.73 5.60
C GLU A 32 -0.96 -25.18 4.75
N TYR A 33 -0.23 -24.18 5.25
CA TYR A 33 0.99 -23.68 4.64
C TYR A 33 2.08 -24.78 4.54
N LEU A 34 2.33 -25.53 5.60
CA LEU A 34 3.29 -26.64 5.58
C LEU A 34 2.91 -27.72 4.58
N LYS A 35 1.62 -28.03 4.39
CA LYS A 35 1.11 -28.96 3.36
C LYS A 35 1.42 -28.44 1.95
N THR A 36 1.25 -27.14 1.69
CA THR A 36 1.49 -26.52 0.37
C THR A 36 2.99 -26.48 0.01
N GLN A 37 3.88 -26.40 0.99
CA GLN A 37 5.34 -26.35 0.78
C GLN A 37 5.99 -27.72 0.53
N GLY A 38 5.21 -28.78 0.37
CA GLY A 38 5.73 -30.11 0.05
C GLY A 38 6.36 -30.84 1.24
N VAL A 39 6.04 -30.42 2.46
CA VAL A 39 6.53 -31.07 3.71
C VAL A 39 6.11 -32.54 3.77
N GLU A 40 5.01 -32.94 3.10
CA GLU A 40 4.63 -34.36 2.95
C GLU A 40 5.73 -35.24 2.33
N ASN A 41 6.50 -34.70 1.38
CA ASN A 41 7.59 -35.45 0.75
C ASN A 41 8.82 -35.56 1.67
N ARG A 42 9.09 -34.52 2.49
CA ARG A 42 10.16 -34.55 3.51
C ARG A 42 9.79 -35.47 4.67
N LEU A 43 8.53 -35.48 5.13
CA LEU A 43 8.02 -36.42 6.14
C LEU A 43 8.12 -37.89 5.69
N ARG A 44 8.08 -38.17 4.38
CA ARG A 44 8.31 -39.53 3.85
C ARG A 44 9.78 -39.96 3.94
N GLN A 45 10.70 -39.04 3.80
CA GLN A 45 12.16 -39.32 3.89
C GLN A 45 12.61 -39.49 5.34
N VAL A 46 12.00 -38.77 6.27
CA VAL A 46 12.22 -38.82 7.73
C VAL A 46 11.75 -40.13 8.38
N ARG A 47 11.00 -40.98 7.68
CA ARG A 47 10.55 -42.31 8.18
C ARG A 47 11.67 -43.32 8.45
N GLN A 48 12.92 -43.01 8.07
CA GLN A 48 14.07 -43.91 8.32
C GLN A 48 14.86 -43.53 9.57
N ASP A 49 14.70 -42.31 10.09
CA ASP A 49 15.42 -41.84 11.28
C ASP A 49 14.48 -41.83 12.51
N SER A 50 15.03 -41.83 13.70
CA SER A 50 14.25 -41.97 14.92
C SER A 50 13.16 -40.87 15.00
N LEU A 51 11.97 -41.23 15.46
CA LEU A 51 10.81 -40.33 15.51
C LEU A 51 11.08 -39.11 16.41
N GLU A 52 11.95 -39.23 17.39
CA GLU A 52 12.33 -38.16 18.30
C GLU A 52 13.17 -37.07 17.61
N GLU A 53 14.16 -37.45 16.79
CA GLU A 53 14.96 -36.51 15.99
C GLU A 53 14.09 -35.73 14.99
N SER A 54 13.06 -36.38 14.45
CA SER A 54 12.13 -35.80 13.51
C SER A 54 11.21 -34.77 14.14
N ILE A 55 10.75 -35.02 15.37
CA ILE A 55 9.92 -34.09 16.16
C ILE A 55 10.75 -32.87 16.53
N GLU A 56 11.98 -33.07 16.99
CA GLU A 56 12.87 -31.97 17.38
C GLU A 56 13.22 -31.07 16.18
N PHE A 57 13.47 -31.66 15.00
CA PHE A 57 13.69 -30.92 13.77
C PHE A 57 12.47 -30.06 13.38
N LEU A 58 11.24 -30.64 13.40
CA LEU A 58 10.02 -29.92 13.05
C LEU A 58 9.71 -28.80 14.06
N VAL A 59 9.94 -29.02 15.34
CA VAL A 59 9.75 -27.98 16.38
C VAL A 59 10.71 -26.81 16.16
N ASN A 60 11.96 -27.10 15.80
CA ASN A 60 12.96 -26.06 15.53
C ASN A 60 12.62 -25.26 14.25
N GLU A 61 12.23 -25.95 13.17
CA GLU A 61 11.83 -25.32 11.92
C GLU A 61 10.56 -24.45 12.11
N CYS A 62 9.58 -24.92 12.89
CA CYS A 62 8.40 -24.15 13.29
C CYS A 62 8.77 -22.90 14.09
N SER A 63 9.73 -23.01 15.01
CA SER A 63 10.17 -21.88 15.84
C SER A 63 10.88 -20.80 15.02
N GLU A 64 11.66 -21.20 14.01
CA GLU A 64 12.33 -20.25 13.11
C GLU A 64 11.33 -19.54 12.19
N LEU A 65 10.40 -20.28 11.58
CA LEU A 65 9.34 -19.70 10.75
C LEU A 65 8.43 -18.76 11.57
N GLN A 66 8.15 -19.09 12.82
CA GLN A 66 7.39 -18.22 13.71
C GLN A 66 8.13 -16.92 14.01
N LYS A 67 9.46 -16.94 14.14
CA LYS A 67 10.26 -15.71 14.27
C LYS A 67 10.17 -14.86 13.01
N GLU A 68 10.33 -15.47 11.84
CA GLU A 68 10.19 -14.77 10.56
C GLU A 68 8.80 -14.14 10.39
N VAL A 69 7.73 -14.88 10.67
CA VAL A 69 6.35 -14.36 10.64
C VAL A 69 6.15 -13.21 11.64
N ASN A 70 6.70 -13.32 12.84
CA ASN A 70 6.60 -12.26 13.84
C ASN A 70 7.41 -11.02 13.44
N GLU A 71 8.58 -11.19 12.79
CA GLU A 71 9.36 -10.09 12.23
C GLU A 71 8.61 -9.38 11.09
N TYR A 72 7.96 -10.14 10.18
CA TYR A 72 7.07 -9.59 9.15
C TYR A 72 5.87 -8.86 9.76
N ARG A 73 5.20 -9.43 10.75
CA ARG A 73 4.09 -8.76 11.47
C ARG A 73 4.54 -7.49 12.17
N GLN A 74 5.69 -7.48 12.83
CA GLN A 74 6.25 -6.28 13.46
C GLN A 74 6.60 -5.20 12.44
N GLN A 75 7.03 -5.55 11.23
CA GLN A 75 7.24 -4.59 10.14
C GLN A 75 5.93 -4.01 9.61
N GLU A 76 4.83 -4.79 9.57
CA GLU A 76 3.49 -4.29 9.20
C GLU A 76 2.85 -3.43 10.29
N GLU A 77 3.10 -3.72 11.58
CA GLU A 77 2.55 -2.95 12.70
C GLU A 77 3.28 -1.63 12.96
N THR A 78 4.40 -1.34 12.30
CA THR A 78 5.07 -0.04 12.43
C THR A 78 4.20 1.03 11.77
N LYS A 79 3.31 1.63 12.57
CA LYS A 79 2.48 2.75 12.16
C LYS A 79 3.34 3.86 11.57
N LEU A 80 3.26 4.04 10.27
CA LEU A 80 3.97 5.10 9.57
C LEU A 80 3.53 6.47 10.10
N ILE A 81 4.45 7.24 10.64
CA ILE A 81 4.20 8.60 11.11
C ILE A 81 4.62 9.56 10.02
N LEU A 82 3.67 10.36 9.54
CA LEU A 82 3.91 11.46 8.63
C LEU A 82 3.96 12.77 9.41
N ASN A 83 5.13 13.37 9.53
CA ASN A 83 5.29 14.70 10.12
C ASN A 83 4.76 15.75 9.13
N PHE A 84 4.06 16.75 9.65
CA PHE A 84 3.63 17.89 8.86
C PHE A 84 3.78 19.20 9.62
N LYS A 85 3.87 20.30 8.87
CA LYS A 85 3.97 21.66 9.41
C LYS A 85 2.97 22.56 8.70
N LYS A 86 2.27 23.39 9.46
CA LYS A 86 1.48 24.51 8.93
C LYS A 86 2.43 25.68 8.67
N LEU A 87 2.40 26.19 7.44
CA LEU A 87 3.19 27.36 7.02
C LEU A 87 2.41 28.68 7.19
N SER A 88 1.10 28.57 7.44
CA SER A 88 0.18 29.69 7.71
C SER A 88 -0.66 29.37 8.95
N PRO A 89 -1.02 30.38 9.76
CA PRO A 89 -1.91 30.18 10.91
C PRO A 89 -3.33 29.74 10.50
N THR A 90 -3.72 29.95 9.24
CA THR A 90 -5.02 29.61 8.69
C THR A 90 -5.04 28.27 7.95
N ALA A 91 -3.88 27.64 7.73
CA ALA A 91 -3.78 26.33 7.11
C ALA A 91 -4.55 25.29 7.92
N ILE A 92 -5.31 24.44 7.22
CA ILE A 92 -6.11 23.40 7.82
C ILE A 92 -5.31 22.08 7.79
N THR A 93 -5.25 21.40 8.91
CA THR A 93 -4.63 20.07 9.02
C THR A 93 -5.31 19.10 8.05
N PRO A 94 -4.54 18.34 7.25
CA PRO A 94 -5.09 17.27 6.41
C PRO A 94 -5.88 16.25 7.24
N THR A 95 -7.05 15.84 6.76
CA THR A 95 -7.94 14.93 7.49
C THR A 95 -8.40 13.76 6.63
N LYS A 96 -8.77 12.66 7.27
CA LYS A 96 -9.54 11.57 6.66
C LYS A 96 -10.95 11.59 7.21
N ALA A 97 -11.97 11.34 6.37
CA ALA A 97 -13.36 11.20 6.83
C ALA A 97 -13.54 9.88 7.59
N HIS A 98 -12.91 8.80 7.09
CA HIS A 98 -12.86 7.50 7.72
C HIS A 98 -11.41 7.03 7.85
N THR A 99 -11.11 6.22 8.86
CA THR A 99 -9.76 5.68 9.10
C THR A 99 -9.25 4.83 7.92
N THR A 100 -10.16 4.20 7.20
CA THR A 100 -9.90 3.35 6.02
C THR A 100 -9.75 4.12 4.71
N ASP A 101 -9.97 5.45 4.70
CA ASP A 101 -9.81 6.24 3.49
C ASP A 101 -8.35 6.21 3.02
N ALA A 102 -8.15 6.07 1.70
CA ALA A 102 -6.80 5.99 1.11
C ALA A 102 -6.01 7.30 1.25
N GLY A 103 -6.67 8.45 1.21
CA GLY A 103 -6.01 9.76 1.18
C GLY A 103 -6.47 10.69 2.29
N PHE A 104 -5.61 11.67 2.58
CA PHE A 104 -5.93 12.79 3.44
C PHE A 104 -6.49 13.93 2.60
N ASP A 105 -7.63 14.50 2.97
CA ASP A 105 -8.18 15.70 2.34
C ASP A 105 -7.21 16.88 2.50
N LEU A 106 -6.95 17.59 1.41
CA LEU A 106 -6.18 18.83 1.35
C LEU A 106 -7.12 20.03 1.12
N TYR A 107 -6.84 21.11 1.81
CA TYR A 107 -7.71 22.29 1.87
C TYR A 107 -7.04 23.50 1.24
N ALA A 108 -7.80 24.31 0.49
CA ALA A 108 -7.34 25.62 0.03
C ALA A 108 -7.12 26.56 1.22
N ASP A 109 -6.00 27.23 1.30
CA ASP A 109 -5.74 28.26 2.33
C ASP A 109 -5.98 29.69 1.81
N GLU A 110 -6.60 29.81 0.65
CA GLU A 110 -6.93 31.08 -0.01
C GLU A 110 -8.24 30.97 -0.80
N ASP A 111 -8.86 32.13 -1.05
CA ASP A 111 -9.99 32.24 -2.00
C ASP A 111 -9.44 32.34 -3.42
N VAL A 112 -9.93 31.49 -4.33
CA VAL A 112 -9.48 31.45 -5.72
C VAL A 112 -10.64 31.51 -6.67
N ILE A 113 -10.50 32.30 -7.74
CA ILE A 113 -11.43 32.41 -8.84
C ILE A 113 -10.74 32.02 -10.12
N LEU A 114 -11.19 30.93 -10.74
CA LEU A 114 -10.67 30.43 -12.00
C LEU A 114 -11.65 30.68 -13.13
N LYS A 115 -11.20 31.41 -14.16
CA LYS A 115 -11.93 31.52 -15.41
C LYS A 115 -11.80 30.24 -16.20
N TYR A 116 -12.65 30.06 -17.19
CA TYR A 116 -12.58 28.91 -18.09
C TYR A 116 -11.18 28.79 -18.75
N GLY A 117 -10.61 27.59 -18.74
CA GLY A 117 -9.28 27.30 -19.29
C GLY A 117 -8.12 27.83 -18.42
N GLU A 118 -8.39 28.49 -17.33
CA GLU A 118 -7.34 29.01 -16.45
C GLU A 118 -6.80 27.90 -15.54
N THR A 119 -5.48 27.82 -15.46
CA THR A 119 -4.74 26.89 -14.60
C THR A 119 -3.94 27.67 -13.56
N THR A 120 -4.00 27.25 -12.30
CA THR A 120 -3.22 27.86 -11.22
C THR A 120 -2.84 26.84 -10.16
N ALA A 121 -1.83 27.16 -9.36
CA ALA A 121 -1.50 26.40 -8.17
C ALA A 121 -2.17 27.04 -6.95
N ILE A 122 -3.01 26.28 -6.25
CA ILE A 122 -3.71 26.70 -5.04
C ILE A 122 -2.92 26.24 -3.84
N LEU A 123 -2.56 27.15 -2.96
CA LEU A 123 -1.73 26.84 -1.80
C LEU A 123 -2.56 26.20 -0.67
N THR A 124 -2.05 25.12 -0.12
CA THR A 124 -2.57 24.50 1.09
C THR A 124 -1.90 25.04 2.35
N ASN A 125 -0.71 25.63 2.20
CA ASN A 125 0.18 26.02 3.30
C ASN A 125 0.46 24.88 4.30
N ILE A 126 0.49 23.64 3.80
CA ILE A 126 0.92 22.45 4.51
C ILE A 126 2.22 21.96 3.90
N ALA A 127 3.25 21.81 4.70
CA ALA A 127 4.48 21.11 4.35
C ALA A 127 4.51 19.76 5.07
N ILE A 128 5.08 18.74 4.43
CA ILE A 128 5.20 17.39 4.97
C ILE A 128 6.66 16.93 4.99
N GLU A 129 6.95 15.99 5.86
CA GLU A 129 8.22 15.28 5.89
C GLU A 129 7.94 13.80 5.69
N LEU A 130 8.12 13.35 4.44
CA LEU A 130 7.95 11.95 4.06
C LEU A 130 9.19 11.17 4.48
N PRO A 131 9.02 9.96 5.05
CA PRO A 131 10.13 9.03 5.21
C PRO A 131 10.73 8.64 3.86
N GLU A 132 12.00 8.28 3.87
CA GLU A 132 12.67 7.69 2.72
C GLU A 132 11.96 6.40 2.29
N GLY A 133 11.88 6.14 0.99
CA GLY A 133 11.13 5.01 0.42
C GLY A 133 9.63 5.26 0.25
N TYR A 134 9.17 6.51 0.45
CA TYR A 134 7.78 6.90 0.22
C TYR A 134 7.66 8.11 -0.69
N VAL A 135 6.51 8.18 -1.37
CA VAL A 135 6.08 9.33 -2.17
C VAL A 135 4.68 9.74 -1.73
N ALA A 136 4.34 11.01 -1.82
CA ALA A 136 2.97 11.47 -1.65
C ALA A 136 2.40 11.97 -2.98
N ASP A 137 1.29 11.38 -3.40
CA ASP A 137 0.54 11.78 -4.59
C ASP A 137 -0.58 12.75 -4.21
N VAL A 138 -0.60 13.90 -4.85
CA VAL A 138 -1.76 14.78 -4.88
C VAL A 138 -2.72 14.28 -5.95
N ARG A 139 -3.90 13.87 -5.54
CA ARG A 139 -4.93 13.29 -6.43
C ARG A 139 -6.22 14.07 -6.42
N PRO A 140 -6.98 14.08 -7.54
CA PRO A 140 -8.30 14.68 -7.59
C PRO A 140 -9.27 13.98 -6.63
N ARG A 141 -10.31 14.69 -6.21
CA ARG A 141 -11.46 14.14 -5.49
C ARG A 141 -12.60 13.91 -6.47
N SER A 142 -13.17 12.71 -6.49
CA SER A 142 -14.20 12.28 -7.45
C SER A 142 -15.41 13.23 -7.48
N GLY A 143 -15.93 13.59 -6.32
CA GLY A 143 -17.07 14.49 -6.23
C GLY A 143 -16.78 15.89 -6.76
N LEU A 144 -15.59 16.43 -6.49
CA LEU A 144 -15.20 17.74 -6.98
C LEU A 144 -15.08 17.73 -8.52
N THR A 145 -14.40 16.73 -9.06
CA THR A 145 -14.22 16.56 -10.51
C THR A 145 -15.57 16.40 -11.23
N LEU A 146 -16.49 15.61 -10.64
CA LEU A 146 -17.77 15.30 -11.28
C LEU A 146 -18.75 16.50 -11.28
N TYR A 147 -18.77 17.30 -10.19
CA TYR A 147 -19.82 18.28 -9.99
C TYR A 147 -19.40 19.75 -10.14
N SER A 148 -18.10 20.05 -10.23
CA SER A 148 -17.65 21.45 -10.22
C SER A 148 -16.93 21.91 -11.49
N GLY A 149 -16.60 21.02 -12.43
CA GLY A 149 -15.75 21.34 -13.57
C GLY A 149 -14.28 21.62 -13.21
N LEU A 150 -13.94 21.62 -11.90
CA LEU A 150 -12.56 21.79 -11.46
C LEU A 150 -11.79 20.51 -11.71
N ARG A 151 -10.70 20.61 -12.43
CA ARG A 151 -9.74 19.53 -12.66
C ARG A 151 -8.54 19.76 -11.78
N VAL A 152 -8.18 18.75 -11.01
CA VAL A 152 -6.94 18.71 -10.24
C VAL A 152 -5.96 17.84 -10.99
N HIS A 153 -4.82 18.41 -11.33
CA HIS A 153 -3.74 17.65 -11.94
C HIS A 153 -3.05 16.78 -10.89
N TYR A 154 -2.60 15.60 -11.31
CA TYR A 154 -1.76 14.76 -10.46
C TYR A 154 -0.47 15.49 -10.13
N GLY A 155 -0.07 15.45 -8.89
CA GLY A 155 1.18 16.02 -8.40
C GLY A 155 1.93 15.00 -7.56
N THR A 156 3.23 15.01 -7.64
CA THR A 156 4.11 14.15 -6.86
C THR A 156 4.90 15.00 -5.88
N VAL A 157 4.92 14.59 -4.62
CA VAL A 157 5.70 15.21 -3.54
C VAL A 157 6.76 14.20 -3.10
N ASP A 158 8.01 14.53 -3.37
CA ASP A 158 9.17 13.69 -3.06
C ASP A 158 9.50 13.72 -1.56
N SER A 159 10.15 12.65 -1.06
CA SER A 159 10.56 12.55 0.35
C SER A 159 11.49 13.69 0.79
N GLY A 160 12.28 14.27 -0.11
CA GLY A 160 13.15 15.41 0.15
C GLY A 160 12.48 16.79 0.12
N TYR A 161 11.22 16.92 -0.34
CA TYR A 161 10.51 18.19 -0.45
C TYR A 161 10.06 18.70 0.91
N ARG A 162 10.31 19.97 1.23
CA ARG A 162 9.99 20.58 2.53
C ARG A 162 9.18 21.88 2.43
N ASN A 163 8.79 22.30 1.24
CA ASN A 163 7.95 23.49 1.07
C ASN A 163 6.46 23.15 1.08
N GLY A 164 5.60 24.17 1.02
CA GLY A 164 4.15 24.01 1.02
C GLY A 164 3.64 23.28 -0.23
N ILE A 165 2.70 22.36 -0.04
CA ILE A 165 2.02 21.65 -1.12
C ILE A 165 1.10 22.62 -1.85
N GLY A 166 1.40 22.87 -3.12
CA GLY A 166 0.52 23.56 -4.07
C GLY A 166 -0.27 22.56 -4.91
N ILE A 167 -1.54 22.80 -5.09
CA ILE A 167 -2.43 21.93 -5.86
C ILE A 167 -2.70 22.59 -7.20
N ILE A 168 -2.21 21.98 -8.28
CA ILE A 168 -2.43 22.50 -9.64
C ILE A 168 -3.87 22.19 -10.04
N CYS A 169 -4.64 23.24 -10.24
CA CYS A 169 -6.05 23.17 -10.60
C CYS A 169 -6.32 23.89 -11.91
N GLU A 170 -7.20 23.36 -12.72
CA GLU A 170 -7.69 23.91 -13.97
C GLU A 170 -9.23 24.00 -13.95
N ASN A 171 -9.77 25.09 -14.44
CA ASN A 171 -11.20 25.16 -14.78
C ASN A 171 -11.41 24.57 -16.18
N GLY A 172 -11.69 23.27 -16.25
CA GLY A 172 -11.86 22.49 -17.49
C GLY A 172 -13.33 22.20 -17.82
N ASP A 173 -14.27 23.07 -17.45
CA ASP A 173 -15.68 22.90 -17.78
C ASP A 173 -15.89 22.91 -19.29
N HIS A 174 -16.20 21.76 -19.88
CA HIS A 174 -16.43 21.57 -21.31
C HIS A 174 -17.92 21.52 -21.67
N GLY A 175 -18.82 21.87 -20.73
CA GLY A 175 -20.26 21.83 -20.96
C GLY A 175 -20.75 23.00 -21.81
N ALA A 176 -22.06 23.04 -22.11
CA ALA A 176 -22.73 24.10 -22.84
C ALA A 176 -22.63 25.50 -22.16
N LEU A 177 -21.94 25.59 -21.03
CA LEU A 177 -21.70 26.76 -20.20
C LEU A 177 -20.23 27.15 -20.15
N CYS A 178 -19.52 27.08 -21.27
CA CYS A 178 -18.04 27.25 -21.40
C CYS A 178 -17.48 28.60 -20.86
N ASN A 179 -18.24 29.46 -20.26
CA ASN A 179 -17.78 30.69 -19.61
C ASN A 179 -17.98 30.68 -18.09
N ARG A 180 -18.19 29.49 -17.51
CA ARG A 180 -18.45 29.41 -16.08
C ARG A 180 -17.15 29.58 -15.28
N THR A 181 -17.21 30.52 -14.36
CA THR A 181 -16.14 30.75 -13.40
C THR A 181 -16.26 29.77 -12.24
N VAL A 182 -15.21 29.06 -11.93
CA VAL A 182 -15.12 28.21 -10.72
C VAL A 182 -14.60 29.07 -9.56
N ARG A 183 -15.34 29.07 -8.46
CA ARG A 183 -14.98 29.77 -7.23
C ARG A 183 -14.64 28.76 -6.14
N ILE A 184 -13.45 28.83 -5.62
CA ILE A 184 -12.94 27.98 -4.52
C ILE A 184 -12.80 28.91 -3.32
N LYS A 185 -13.52 28.57 -2.26
CA LYS A 185 -13.42 29.31 -1.00
C LYS A 185 -12.28 28.72 -0.16
N LYS A 186 -11.58 29.57 0.57
CA LYS A 186 -10.69 29.17 1.63
C LYS A 186 -11.36 28.13 2.54
N GLY A 187 -10.63 27.07 2.90
CA GLY A 187 -11.14 25.94 3.68
C GLY A 187 -11.90 24.88 2.87
N SER A 188 -12.05 25.07 1.55
CA SER A 188 -12.63 24.02 0.69
C SER A 188 -11.67 22.85 0.55
N LYS A 189 -12.21 21.62 0.60
CA LYS A 189 -11.47 20.38 0.27
C LYS A 189 -11.27 20.30 -1.24
N ILE A 190 -10.05 20.45 -1.72
CA ILE A 190 -9.76 20.56 -3.17
C ILE A 190 -9.04 19.35 -3.76
N ALA A 191 -8.31 18.61 -2.96
CA ALA A 191 -7.57 17.43 -3.39
C ALA A 191 -7.49 16.42 -2.25
N GLN A 192 -6.86 15.29 -2.52
CA GLN A 192 -6.46 14.32 -1.51
C GLN A 192 -4.98 13.95 -1.67
N LEU A 193 -4.30 13.73 -0.55
CA LEU A 193 -2.91 13.31 -0.46
C LEU A 193 -2.87 11.82 -0.15
N VAL A 194 -2.30 11.02 -1.03
CA VAL A 194 -2.15 9.56 -0.87
C VAL A 194 -0.67 9.24 -0.70
N ILE A 195 -0.32 8.57 0.38
CA ILE A 195 1.07 8.16 0.66
C ILE A 195 1.27 6.74 0.13
N LEU A 196 2.33 6.54 -0.67
CA LEU A 196 2.63 5.27 -1.30
C LEU A 196 4.09 4.89 -1.05
N PRO A 197 4.39 3.63 -0.76
CA PRO A 197 5.76 3.14 -0.77
C PRO A 197 6.30 3.09 -2.20
N ILE A 198 7.59 3.40 -2.36
CA ILE A 198 8.30 3.26 -3.63
C ILE A 198 9.52 2.36 -3.44
N PRO A 199 9.76 1.40 -4.34
CA PRO A 199 10.94 0.56 -4.27
C PRO A 199 12.19 1.38 -4.59
N THR A 200 13.31 1.03 -3.95
CA THR A 200 14.62 1.52 -4.38
C THR A 200 15.00 0.84 -5.69
N ILE A 201 15.20 1.62 -6.75
CA ILE A 201 15.51 1.12 -8.08
C ILE A 201 16.87 1.66 -8.50
N GLU A 202 17.78 0.77 -8.91
CA GLU A 202 19.01 1.10 -9.59
C GLU A 202 18.81 0.95 -11.10
N LEU A 203 19.12 2.00 -11.85
CA LEU A 203 19.06 1.95 -13.32
C LEU A 203 20.36 1.36 -13.85
N LYS A 204 20.25 0.30 -14.66
CA LYS A 204 21.36 -0.33 -15.36
C LYS A 204 21.10 -0.30 -16.85
N GLU A 205 21.99 0.34 -17.59
CA GLU A 205 21.97 0.28 -19.06
C GLU A 205 22.37 -1.11 -19.54
N VAL A 206 21.58 -1.66 -20.46
CA VAL A 206 21.84 -2.94 -21.10
C VAL A 206 21.69 -2.77 -22.62
N ASN A 207 22.39 -3.57 -23.39
CA ASN A 207 22.30 -3.53 -24.85
C ASN A 207 21.00 -4.11 -25.39
N GLU A 208 20.42 -5.08 -24.68
CA GLU A 208 19.19 -5.77 -25.06
C GLU A 208 18.31 -6.02 -23.83
N LEU A 209 17.00 -5.92 -24.00
CA LEU A 209 16.00 -6.31 -23.02
C LEU A 209 15.56 -7.75 -23.27
N SER A 210 15.12 -8.43 -22.22
CA SER A 210 14.54 -9.77 -22.34
C SER A 210 13.25 -9.74 -23.17
N ASP A 211 12.96 -10.84 -23.87
CA ASP A 211 11.71 -11.01 -24.58
C ASP A 211 10.51 -11.03 -23.63
N SER A 212 9.35 -10.58 -24.13
CA SER A 212 8.08 -10.64 -23.42
C SER A 212 6.93 -10.94 -24.38
N ASP A 213 5.84 -11.52 -23.88
CA ASP A 213 4.65 -11.85 -24.69
C ASP A 213 4.03 -10.63 -25.38
N ARG A 214 4.19 -9.44 -24.81
CA ARG A 214 3.73 -8.19 -25.40
C ARG A 214 4.71 -7.63 -26.43
N GLY A 215 6.00 -7.85 -26.27
CA GLY A 215 7.07 -7.33 -27.12
C GLY A 215 6.99 -5.81 -27.28
N VAL A 216 7.11 -5.35 -28.51
CA VAL A 216 7.07 -3.92 -28.89
C VAL A 216 5.65 -3.37 -29.12
N ASN A 217 4.63 -4.19 -28.92
CA ASN A 217 3.24 -3.81 -29.16
C ASN A 217 2.72 -2.80 -28.12
N GLY A 218 2.24 -1.66 -28.59
CA GLY A 218 1.67 -0.56 -27.76
C GLY A 218 0.45 0.09 -28.42
N PHE A 219 -0.03 1.18 -27.85
CA PHE A 219 -1.02 2.11 -28.41
C PHE A 219 -2.26 1.45 -29.07
N GLY A 220 -2.92 0.53 -28.36
CA GLY A 220 -4.16 -0.09 -28.85
C GLY A 220 -3.95 -1.40 -29.61
N SER A 221 -2.77 -2.00 -29.57
CA SER A 221 -2.50 -3.31 -30.18
C SER A 221 -3.37 -4.47 -29.64
N THR A 222 -4.06 -4.26 -28.54
CA THR A 222 -4.99 -5.23 -27.93
C THR A 222 -6.47 -4.97 -28.27
N GLY A 223 -6.76 -4.08 -29.21
CA GLY A 223 -8.10 -3.68 -29.64
C GLY A 223 -8.65 -2.44 -28.92
N ILE A 224 -9.62 -1.82 -29.56
CA ILE A 224 -10.45 -0.72 -29.00
C ILE A 224 -11.81 -1.31 -28.66
#